data_100f27505b56d1484a48829483da1c03
#
_entry.id   100f27505b56d1484a48829483da1c03
#
_cell.length_a   1.000
_cell.length_b   1.000
_cell.length_c   1.000
_cell.angle_alpha   90.00
_cell.angle_beta   90.00
_cell.angle_gamma   90.00
#
_symmetry.space_group_name_H-M   'P 1'
#
loop_
_entity.id
_entity.type
_entity.pdbx_description
1 polymer ?
#
loop_
_entity_poly.entity_id
_entity_poly.type
_entity_poly.pdbx_seq_one_letter_code
_entity_poly.pdbx_strand_id
1 'polypeptide(L)'
;DRIFVLKNPAKPIPLGIEEVGGITVKFQFSNKEEIEFSFEVASVRDFTLRLKAKIVDVDLLDKIDWTRCTLAEININNPVELIGKLRGAFAQLDLPDGYNLKDNIRDDIEFIFGPPGTGKTTYLSKYITRLIDENANCKILVLAPTNKACDVLTTKVMSTASCDAWLRRFVACGDQSIANQGLLCDRDSDIYNKTQCCVVSTIARLPYDGFDNPRIELRDIEWDYVIIDEASMIPIAQIVYAIYKF
;
A
#
# COMPACT_ATOMS: atom_id res chain seq x y z
N ASP A 1 7.27 1.60 -20.78
CA ASP A 1 7.12 0.57 -19.73
C ASP A 1 6.79 -0.76 -20.38
N ARG A 2 7.63 -1.79 -20.16
CA ARG A 2 7.33 -3.13 -20.66
C ARG A 2 6.51 -3.90 -19.67
N ILE A 3 5.38 -4.43 -20.15
CA ILE A 3 4.47 -5.24 -19.36
C ILE A 3 4.54 -6.67 -19.84
N PHE A 4 4.87 -7.58 -18.93
CA PHE A 4 4.79 -9.02 -19.13
C PHE A 4 3.42 -9.50 -18.70
N VAL A 5 2.83 -10.40 -19.50
CA VAL A 5 1.52 -10.98 -19.21
C VAL A 5 1.70 -12.48 -19.00
N LEU A 6 1.58 -12.91 -17.74
CA LEU A 6 1.59 -14.33 -17.39
C LEU A 6 0.16 -14.81 -17.23
N LYS A 7 -0.14 -15.99 -17.78
CA LYS A 7 -1.46 -16.65 -17.66
C LYS A 7 -1.29 -18.02 -17.03
N ASN A 8 -2.11 -18.31 -16.03
CA ASN A 8 -2.21 -19.66 -15.49
C ASN A 8 -3.58 -20.26 -15.89
N PRO A 9 -3.65 -21.14 -16.92
CA PRO A 9 -4.91 -21.68 -17.38
C PRO A 9 -5.58 -22.66 -16.40
N ALA A 10 -4.82 -23.15 -15.41
CA ALA A 10 -5.29 -24.19 -14.50
C ALA A 10 -5.87 -23.66 -13.19
N LYS A 11 -5.36 -22.51 -12.70
CA LYS A 11 -5.78 -21.95 -11.40
C LYS A 11 -5.79 -20.43 -11.46
N PRO A 12 -6.76 -19.77 -10.79
CA PRO A 12 -6.76 -18.35 -10.65
C PRO A 12 -5.54 -17.89 -9.82
N ILE A 13 -5.05 -16.70 -10.13
CA ILE A 13 -3.93 -16.09 -9.41
C ILE A 13 -4.46 -15.54 -8.08
N PRO A 14 -3.78 -15.80 -6.94
CA PRO A 14 -4.22 -15.30 -5.64
C PRO A 14 -4.35 -13.78 -5.63
N LEU A 15 -5.46 -13.27 -5.13
CA LEU A 15 -5.76 -11.82 -5.09
C LEU A 15 -4.78 -11.02 -4.24
N GLY A 16 -4.14 -11.61 -3.23
CA GLY A 16 -3.15 -10.93 -2.37
C GLY A 16 -1.79 -10.67 -3.03
N ILE A 17 -1.56 -11.14 -4.26
CA ILE A 17 -0.26 -10.97 -4.93
C ILE A 17 0.02 -9.49 -5.28
N GLU A 18 -1.00 -8.67 -5.45
CA GLU A 18 -0.88 -7.22 -5.71
C GLU A 18 -0.33 -6.43 -4.51
N GLU A 19 -0.46 -6.99 -3.31
CA GLU A 19 -0.05 -6.33 -2.06
C GLU A 19 1.42 -6.61 -1.72
N VAL A 20 2.00 -7.60 -2.38
CA VAL A 20 3.41 -7.95 -2.24
C VAL A 20 4.21 -7.03 -3.14
N GLY A 21 4.86 -6.03 -2.62
CA GLY A 21 5.53 -4.90 -3.31
C GLY A 21 6.58 -5.26 -4.38
N GLY A 22 6.76 -6.53 -4.70
CA GLY A 22 7.59 -7.07 -5.79
C GLY A 22 7.54 -8.58 -5.77
N ILE A 23 7.59 -9.17 -6.95
CA ILE A 23 7.68 -10.63 -7.12
C ILE A 23 8.93 -10.96 -7.93
N THR A 24 9.46 -12.13 -7.67
CA THR A 24 10.54 -12.70 -8.49
C THR A 24 9.94 -13.79 -9.36
N VAL A 25 10.24 -13.74 -10.65
CA VAL A 25 9.78 -14.75 -11.61
C VAL A 25 10.99 -15.47 -12.17
N LYS A 26 11.00 -16.78 -11.98
CA LYS A 26 11.98 -17.69 -12.53
C LYS A 26 11.43 -18.30 -13.82
N PHE A 27 12.09 -18.01 -14.93
CA PHE A 27 11.72 -18.53 -16.25
C PHE A 27 12.59 -19.74 -16.57
N GLN A 28 11.96 -20.81 -16.98
CA GLN A 28 12.65 -22.02 -17.45
C GLN A 28 12.49 -22.18 -18.96
N PHE A 29 13.58 -22.49 -19.64
CA PHE A 29 13.63 -22.62 -21.09
C PHE A 29 13.83 -24.07 -21.52
N SER A 30 13.49 -24.39 -22.77
CA SER A 30 13.60 -25.73 -23.33
C SER A 30 15.02 -26.33 -23.31
N ASN A 31 16.06 -25.50 -23.25
CA ASN A 31 17.47 -25.89 -23.11
C ASN A 31 17.89 -26.10 -21.65
N LYS A 32 16.96 -26.13 -20.69
CA LYS A 32 17.19 -26.20 -19.24
C LYS A 32 17.87 -24.96 -18.64
N GLU A 33 17.98 -23.90 -19.38
CA GLU A 33 18.41 -22.61 -18.86
C GLU A 33 17.34 -22.02 -17.96
N GLU A 34 17.76 -21.40 -16.86
CA GLU A 34 16.88 -20.72 -15.91
C GLU A 34 17.36 -19.29 -15.75
N ILE A 35 16.44 -18.35 -15.85
CA ILE A 35 16.71 -16.92 -15.66
C ILE A 35 15.68 -16.36 -14.69
N GLU A 36 16.14 -15.54 -13.77
CA GLU A 36 15.31 -14.95 -12.73
C GLU A 36 15.32 -13.43 -12.82
N PHE A 37 14.13 -12.82 -12.75
CA PHE A 37 13.95 -11.37 -12.74
C PHE A 37 12.97 -10.94 -11.66
N SER A 38 13.20 -9.75 -11.13
CA SER A 38 12.27 -9.10 -10.21
C SER A 38 11.34 -8.16 -10.97
N PHE A 39 10.05 -8.24 -10.66
CA PHE A 39 9.01 -7.43 -11.26
C PHE A 39 8.17 -6.73 -10.21
N GLU A 40 7.50 -5.66 -10.61
CA GLU A 40 6.39 -5.07 -9.89
C GLU A 40 5.07 -5.61 -10.43
N VAL A 41 4.11 -5.86 -9.55
CA VAL A 41 2.78 -6.30 -9.97
C VAL A 41 1.99 -5.09 -10.46
N ALA A 42 1.67 -5.07 -11.75
CA ALA A 42 0.88 -4.00 -12.34
C ALA A 42 -0.63 -4.23 -12.19
N SER A 43 -1.08 -5.47 -12.35
CA SER A 43 -2.48 -5.86 -12.07
C SER A 43 -2.65 -7.37 -12.05
N VAL A 44 -3.68 -7.84 -11.34
CA VAL A 44 -4.14 -9.24 -11.33
C VAL A 44 -5.59 -9.27 -11.80
N ARG A 45 -5.91 -10.17 -12.72
CA ARG A 45 -7.28 -10.44 -13.14
C ARG A 45 -7.44 -11.94 -13.37
N ASP A 46 -8.23 -12.58 -12.51
CA ASP A 46 -8.55 -14.01 -12.59
C ASP A 46 -7.30 -14.90 -12.81
N PHE A 47 -7.08 -15.32 -14.06
CA PHE A 47 -5.99 -16.20 -14.48
C PHE A 47 -4.78 -15.43 -15.06
N THR A 48 -4.79 -14.12 -14.97
CA THR A 48 -3.81 -13.27 -15.65
C THR A 48 -3.10 -12.34 -14.65
N LEU A 49 -1.77 -12.38 -14.67
CA LEU A 49 -0.89 -11.49 -13.93
C LEU A 49 -0.15 -10.58 -14.90
N ARG A 50 -0.24 -9.29 -14.70
CA ARG A 50 0.53 -8.30 -15.44
C ARG A 50 1.66 -7.77 -14.57
N LEU A 51 2.86 -7.82 -15.10
CA LEU A 51 4.09 -7.49 -14.41
C LEU A 51 4.80 -6.36 -15.15
N LYS A 52 5.28 -5.39 -14.40
CA LYS A 52 6.11 -4.29 -14.90
C LYS A 52 7.58 -4.65 -14.64
N ALA A 53 8.38 -4.67 -15.70
CA ALA A 53 9.83 -4.87 -15.58
C ALA A 53 10.50 -3.62 -15.01
N LYS A 54 11.53 -3.80 -14.17
CA LYS A 54 12.39 -2.70 -13.74
C LYS A 54 13.19 -2.17 -14.93
N ILE A 55 13.41 -0.86 -14.96
CA ILE A 55 14.11 -0.18 -16.07
C ILE A 55 15.49 -0.79 -16.33
N VAL A 56 16.22 -1.15 -15.28
CA VAL A 56 17.55 -1.78 -15.38
C VAL A 56 17.55 -3.13 -16.07
N ASP A 57 16.44 -3.86 -16.11
CA ASP A 57 16.35 -5.21 -16.66
C ASP A 57 15.82 -5.23 -18.11
N VAL A 58 15.33 -4.10 -18.63
CA VAL A 58 14.67 -4.03 -19.94
C VAL A 58 15.59 -4.48 -21.08
N ASP A 59 16.83 -4.03 -21.08
CA ASP A 59 17.81 -4.39 -22.13
C ASP A 59 18.20 -5.88 -22.12
N LEU A 60 18.16 -6.51 -20.94
CA LEU A 60 18.39 -7.94 -20.80
C LEU A 60 17.19 -8.75 -21.26
N LEU A 61 15.99 -8.30 -20.89
CA LEU A 61 14.72 -8.93 -21.26
C LEU A 61 14.50 -8.93 -22.77
N ASP A 62 15.03 -7.92 -23.51
CA ASP A 62 14.94 -7.82 -24.96
C ASP A 62 15.83 -8.82 -25.71
N LYS A 63 16.86 -9.32 -25.07
CA LYS A 63 17.79 -10.27 -25.68
C LYS A 63 17.32 -11.71 -25.54
N ILE A 64 16.27 -11.96 -24.76
CA ILE A 64 15.77 -13.30 -24.46
C ILE A 64 14.79 -13.76 -25.55
N ASP A 65 15.03 -14.96 -26.07
CA ASP A 65 14.10 -15.64 -26.95
C ASP A 65 12.96 -16.29 -26.16
N TRP A 66 11.91 -15.52 -25.89
CA TRP A 66 10.75 -15.93 -25.09
C TRP A 66 9.95 -17.08 -25.73
N THR A 67 10.15 -17.38 -27.02
CA THR A 67 9.46 -18.50 -27.68
C THR A 67 9.91 -19.86 -27.12
N ARG A 68 11.06 -19.92 -26.46
CA ARG A 68 11.60 -21.11 -25.81
C ARG A 68 11.21 -21.24 -24.34
N CYS A 69 10.55 -20.26 -23.79
CA CYS A 69 10.11 -20.31 -22.38
C CYS A 69 9.01 -21.35 -22.22
N THR A 70 9.22 -22.32 -21.34
CA THR A 70 8.31 -23.44 -21.10
C THR A 70 7.52 -23.28 -19.80
N LEU A 71 8.11 -22.60 -18.81
CA LEU A 71 7.51 -22.40 -17.49
C LEU A 71 7.97 -21.06 -16.90
N ALA A 72 7.05 -20.39 -16.25
CA ALA A 72 7.33 -19.25 -15.38
C ALA A 72 6.88 -19.57 -13.95
N GLU A 73 7.84 -19.71 -13.05
CA GLU A 73 7.59 -19.91 -11.62
C GLU A 73 7.60 -18.57 -10.89
N ILE A 74 6.51 -18.25 -10.23
CA ILE A 74 6.35 -17.01 -9.49
C ILE A 74 6.74 -17.25 -8.04
N ASN A 75 7.85 -16.66 -7.61
CA ASN A 75 8.24 -16.58 -6.22
C ASN A 75 7.74 -15.26 -5.66
N ILE A 76 6.71 -15.34 -4.84
CA ILE A 76 6.23 -14.19 -4.07
C ILE A 76 7.32 -13.92 -3.03
N ASN A 77 7.90 -12.72 -3.06
CA ASN A 77 8.80 -12.28 -2.01
C ASN A 77 8.12 -12.52 -0.68
N ASN A 78 8.70 -13.40 0.06
CA ASN A 78 8.18 -14.18 1.17
C ASN A 78 7.30 -13.33 2.11
N PRO A 79 6.06 -13.74 2.45
CA PRO A 79 5.28 -13.10 3.53
C PRO A 79 6.05 -13.08 4.86
N VAL A 80 7.03 -13.95 5.04
CA VAL A 80 8.01 -13.90 6.13
C VAL A 80 8.80 -12.60 6.14
N GLU A 81 9.06 -11.96 4.99
CA GLU A 81 9.75 -10.67 4.95
C GLU A 81 8.89 -9.54 5.52
N LEU A 82 7.59 -9.50 5.21
CA LEU A 82 6.68 -8.52 5.80
C LEU A 82 6.57 -8.68 7.31
N ILE A 83 6.51 -9.92 7.80
CA ILE A 83 6.51 -10.24 9.23
C ILE A 83 7.86 -9.85 9.85
N GLY A 84 8.97 -10.12 9.17
CA GLY A 84 10.30 -9.71 9.61
C GLY A 84 10.46 -8.20 9.70
N LYS A 85 9.95 -7.45 8.72
CA LYS A 85 9.91 -5.98 8.72
C LYS A 85 9.04 -5.43 9.85
N LEU A 86 7.86 -5.99 10.05
CA LEU A 86 6.98 -5.60 11.15
C LEU A 86 7.64 -5.88 12.50
N ARG A 87 8.27 -7.05 12.69
CA ARG A 87 9.03 -7.38 13.90
C ARG A 87 10.19 -6.41 14.14
N GLY A 88 10.94 -6.07 13.09
CA GLY A 88 12.02 -5.07 13.17
C GLY A 88 11.51 -3.68 13.54
N ALA A 89 10.33 -3.31 13.03
CA ALA A 89 9.68 -2.05 13.35
C ALA A 89 9.21 -2.01 14.82
N PHE A 90 8.64 -3.11 15.34
CA PHE A 90 8.31 -3.22 16.76
C PHE A 90 9.54 -3.09 17.67
N ALA A 91 10.68 -3.64 17.26
CA ALA A 91 11.92 -3.55 18.05
C ALA A 91 12.48 -2.11 18.13
N GLN A 92 12.00 -1.20 17.27
CA GLN A 92 12.38 0.21 17.26
C GLN A 92 11.37 1.11 18.01
N LEU A 93 10.26 0.55 18.49
CA LEU A 93 9.33 1.31 19.32
C LEU A 93 9.96 1.50 20.71
N ASP A 94 9.96 2.76 21.14
CA ASP A 94 10.34 3.11 22.53
C ASP A 94 9.14 2.84 23.43
N LEU A 95 8.98 1.60 23.84
CA LEU A 95 7.90 1.20 24.74
C LEU A 95 8.33 1.51 26.18
N PRO A 96 7.50 2.22 26.96
CA PRO A 96 7.83 2.53 28.33
C PRO A 96 7.96 1.26 29.18
N ASP A 97 9.02 1.19 29.98
CA ASP A 97 9.21 0.12 30.95
C ASP A 97 8.03 0.08 31.94
N GLY A 98 7.41 -1.07 32.11
CA GLY A 98 6.31 -1.25 33.06
C GLY A 98 4.96 -0.73 32.57
N TYR A 99 4.59 -1.05 31.34
CA TYR A 99 3.32 -0.70 30.73
C TYR A 99 2.13 -0.95 31.68
N ASN A 100 1.50 0.12 32.12
CA ASN A 100 0.28 0.06 32.91
C ASN A 100 -0.94 0.23 31.98
N LEU A 101 -1.63 -0.88 31.69
CA LEU A 101 -2.85 -0.90 30.86
C LEU A 101 -3.95 0.08 31.31
N LYS A 102 -3.78 0.73 32.43
CA LYS A 102 -4.71 1.74 32.98
C LYS A 102 -4.42 3.17 32.52
N ASP A 103 -3.23 3.43 31.97
CA ASP A 103 -2.91 4.74 31.42
C ASP A 103 -3.54 4.86 30.02
N ASN A 104 -4.53 5.61 29.96
CA ASN A 104 -5.50 6.13 29.01
C ASN A 104 -5.12 6.23 27.51
N ILE A 105 -4.70 5.15 26.86
CA ILE A 105 -4.74 5.05 25.38
C ILE A 105 -6.17 5.32 24.85
N ARG A 106 -7.19 5.23 25.71
CA ARG A 106 -8.60 5.37 25.32
C ARG A 106 -8.98 6.77 24.89
N ASP A 107 -8.32 7.79 25.38
CA ASP A 107 -8.72 9.19 25.14
C ASP A 107 -8.24 9.68 23.76
N ASP A 108 -7.23 9.02 23.17
CA ASP A 108 -6.65 9.37 21.87
C ASP A 108 -7.18 8.50 20.72
N ILE A 109 -8.01 7.49 21.02
CA ILE A 109 -8.54 6.56 20.00
C ILE A 109 -10.06 6.67 19.91
N GLU A 110 -10.54 7.07 18.76
CA GLU A 110 -11.96 7.05 18.41
C GLU A 110 -12.31 5.78 17.62
N PHE A 111 -13.32 5.04 18.07
CA PHE A 111 -13.83 3.86 17.40
C PHE A 111 -15.13 4.16 16.65
N ILE A 112 -15.10 4.03 15.32
CA ILE A 112 -16.29 4.15 14.49
C ILE A 112 -16.82 2.75 14.17
N PHE A 113 -17.90 2.38 14.83
CA PHE A 113 -18.54 1.08 14.62
C PHE A 113 -19.69 1.17 13.64
N GLY A 114 -19.81 0.17 12.77
CA GLY A 114 -20.96 0.01 11.87
C GLY A 114 -20.87 -1.29 11.08
N PRO A 115 -21.97 -2.04 10.94
CA PRO A 115 -22.04 -3.23 10.10
C PRO A 115 -21.70 -2.93 8.63
N PRO A 116 -21.42 -3.96 7.80
CA PRO A 116 -21.28 -3.78 6.35
C PRO A 116 -22.49 -3.06 5.75
N GLY A 117 -22.26 -2.13 4.83
CA GLY A 117 -23.33 -1.38 4.13
C GLY A 117 -23.90 -0.17 4.89
N THR A 118 -23.47 0.12 6.11
CA THR A 118 -23.98 1.27 6.90
C THR A 118 -23.40 2.62 6.49
N GLY A 119 -22.52 2.65 5.48
CA GLY A 119 -21.96 3.90 4.96
C GLY A 119 -20.71 4.40 5.69
N LYS A 120 -19.95 3.53 6.39
CA LYS A 120 -18.69 3.89 7.08
C LYS A 120 -17.72 4.66 6.17
N THR A 121 -17.45 4.17 4.97
CA THR A 121 -16.56 4.84 4.00
C THR A 121 -17.08 6.21 3.60
N THR A 122 -18.42 6.38 3.50
CA THR A 122 -19.04 7.69 3.24
C THR A 122 -18.89 8.62 4.45
N TYR A 123 -19.03 8.11 5.65
CA TYR A 123 -18.77 8.86 6.87
C TYR A 123 -17.30 9.31 6.95
N LEU A 124 -16.35 8.36 6.76
CA LEU A 124 -14.92 8.66 6.77
C LEU A 124 -14.53 9.69 5.72
N SER A 125 -15.07 9.60 4.50
CA SER A 125 -14.77 10.59 3.45
C SER A 125 -15.19 12.00 3.86
N LYS A 126 -16.36 12.16 4.45
CA LYS A 126 -16.84 13.44 4.98
C LYS A 126 -16.04 13.92 6.18
N TYR A 127 -15.65 13.00 7.05
CA TYR A 127 -14.84 13.28 8.23
C TYR A 127 -13.44 13.81 7.82
N ILE A 128 -12.75 13.13 6.90
CA ILE A 128 -11.47 13.57 6.36
C ILE A 128 -11.57 14.94 5.71
N THR A 129 -12.58 15.16 4.84
CA THR A 129 -12.79 16.46 4.18
C THR A 129 -13.02 17.56 5.21
N ARG A 130 -13.83 17.31 6.24
CA ARG A 130 -14.08 18.27 7.32
C ARG A 130 -12.81 18.61 8.10
N LEU A 131 -11.98 17.62 8.47
CA LEU A 131 -10.73 17.86 9.17
C LEU A 131 -9.81 18.79 8.39
N ILE A 132 -9.71 18.58 7.08
CA ILE A 132 -8.92 19.42 6.18
C ILE A 132 -9.51 20.83 6.06
N ASP A 133 -10.83 20.95 5.92
CA ASP A 133 -11.49 22.25 5.75
C ASP A 133 -11.42 23.11 7.03
N GLU A 134 -11.49 22.47 8.21
CA GLU A 134 -11.45 23.15 9.51
C GLU A 134 -10.03 23.51 9.97
N ASN A 135 -8.99 22.86 9.44
CA ASN A 135 -7.61 23.03 9.90
C ASN A 135 -6.67 23.42 8.76
N ALA A 136 -6.14 24.62 8.79
CA ALA A 136 -5.18 25.12 7.79
C ALA A 136 -3.84 24.34 7.76
N ASN A 137 -3.51 23.66 8.85
CA ASN A 137 -2.37 22.76 8.97
C ASN A 137 -2.91 21.42 9.45
N CYS A 138 -2.98 20.43 8.57
CA CYS A 138 -3.53 19.12 8.91
C CYS A 138 -2.91 18.03 8.01
N LYS A 139 -2.23 17.08 8.62
CA LYS A 139 -1.65 15.93 7.95
C LYS A 139 -2.37 14.66 8.39
N ILE A 140 -2.96 13.97 7.44
CA ILE A 140 -3.77 12.77 7.68
C ILE A 140 -3.12 11.58 6.98
N LEU A 141 -2.87 10.51 7.73
CA LEU A 141 -2.52 9.20 7.17
C LEU A 141 -3.74 8.28 7.25
N VAL A 142 -4.14 7.75 6.12
CA VAL A 142 -5.24 6.77 6.06
C VAL A 142 -4.68 5.41 5.67
N LEU A 143 -4.97 4.42 6.48
CA LEU A 143 -4.50 3.05 6.34
C LEU A 143 -5.67 2.10 6.12
N ALA A 144 -5.56 1.23 5.13
CA ALA A 144 -6.56 0.21 4.87
C ALA A 144 -5.91 -1.16 4.64
N PRO A 145 -6.64 -2.28 4.74
CA PRO A 145 -6.05 -3.62 4.60
C PRO A 145 -5.57 -3.92 3.19
N THR A 146 -6.20 -3.36 2.16
CA THR A 146 -5.95 -3.73 0.77
C THR A 146 -5.84 -2.51 -0.15
N ASN A 147 -5.16 -2.65 -1.29
CA ASN A 147 -5.12 -1.62 -2.32
C ASN A 147 -6.52 -1.24 -2.80
N LYS A 148 -7.41 -2.23 -2.94
CA LYS A 148 -8.80 -1.98 -3.36
C LYS A 148 -9.56 -1.11 -2.36
N ALA A 149 -9.41 -1.36 -1.06
CA ALA A 149 -10.03 -0.55 -0.01
C ALA A 149 -9.48 0.89 -0.04
N CYS A 150 -8.16 1.05 -0.18
CA CYS A 150 -7.54 2.36 -0.37
C CYS A 150 -8.10 3.11 -1.58
N ASP A 151 -8.23 2.44 -2.73
CA ASP A 151 -8.72 3.05 -3.96
C ASP A 151 -10.19 3.49 -3.82
N VAL A 152 -11.04 2.64 -3.23
CA VAL A 152 -12.45 2.96 -2.95
C VAL A 152 -12.58 4.18 -2.03
N LEU A 153 -11.79 4.23 -0.95
CA LEU A 153 -11.81 5.37 -0.04
C LEU A 153 -11.28 6.64 -0.72
N THR A 154 -10.16 6.55 -1.46
CA THR A 154 -9.60 7.69 -2.22
C THR A 154 -10.63 8.27 -3.18
N THR A 155 -11.29 7.43 -3.98
CA THR A 155 -12.34 7.84 -4.91
C THR A 155 -13.52 8.48 -4.16
N LYS A 156 -13.87 7.95 -3.00
CA LYS A 156 -14.96 8.50 -2.19
C LYS A 156 -14.62 9.86 -1.59
N VAL A 157 -13.42 10.05 -1.06
CA VAL A 157 -12.92 11.35 -0.56
C VAL A 157 -12.91 12.37 -1.70
N MET A 158 -12.34 12.01 -2.84
CA MET A 158 -12.31 12.84 -4.04
C MET A 158 -13.72 13.32 -4.46
N SER A 159 -14.73 12.44 -4.41
CA SER A 159 -16.11 12.79 -4.77
C SER A 159 -16.81 13.69 -3.73
N THR A 160 -16.26 13.82 -2.54
CA THR A 160 -16.81 14.59 -1.42
C THR A 160 -16.12 15.95 -1.27
N ALA A 161 -14.84 16.02 -1.56
CA ALA A 161 -14.02 17.21 -1.41
C ALA A 161 -14.30 18.25 -2.51
N SER A 162 -14.27 19.52 -2.14
CA SER A 162 -14.34 20.64 -3.10
C SER A 162 -13.02 20.85 -3.85
N CYS A 163 -11.91 20.45 -3.22
CA CYS A 163 -10.56 20.51 -3.76
C CYS A 163 -9.80 19.27 -3.25
N ASP A 164 -9.09 18.59 -4.13
CA ASP A 164 -8.35 17.36 -3.85
C ASP A 164 -6.82 17.53 -3.90
N ALA A 165 -6.33 18.77 -3.98
CA ALA A 165 -4.89 19.09 -4.07
C ALA A 165 -4.07 18.53 -2.90
N TRP A 166 -4.70 18.26 -1.77
CA TRP A 166 -4.12 17.69 -0.55
C TRP A 166 -4.21 16.17 -0.48
N LEU A 167 -5.05 15.53 -1.33
CA LEU A 167 -5.29 14.08 -1.31
C LEU A 167 -4.28 13.35 -2.21
N ARG A 168 -3.68 12.28 -1.71
CA ARG A 168 -2.82 11.40 -2.51
C ARG A 168 -3.00 9.93 -2.13
N ARG A 169 -3.04 9.09 -3.15
CA ARG A 169 -2.97 7.63 -3.05
C ARG A 169 -1.50 7.20 -3.21
N PHE A 170 -0.93 6.57 -2.21
CA PHE A 170 0.50 6.26 -2.17
C PHE A 170 0.84 4.96 -2.93
N VAL A 171 1.72 5.07 -3.90
CA VAL A 171 2.43 4.04 -4.68
C VAL A 171 1.54 3.13 -5.52
N ALA A 172 0.83 2.17 -4.95
CA ALA A 172 0.10 1.16 -5.72
C ALA A 172 -1.39 1.49 -5.84
N CYS A 173 -1.88 1.64 -7.05
CA CYS A 173 -3.28 1.94 -7.35
C CYS A 173 -3.77 1.04 -8.48
N GLY A 174 -4.92 0.40 -8.30
CA GLY A 174 -5.60 -0.39 -9.33
C GLY A 174 -6.65 0.40 -10.10
N ASP A 175 -7.02 1.59 -9.63
CA ASP A 175 -8.05 2.43 -10.24
C ASP A 175 -7.41 3.50 -11.14
N GLN A 176 -7.62 3.34 -12.45
CA GLN A 176 -7.07 4.25 -13.45
C GLN A 176 -7.62 5.69 -13.31
N SER A 177 -8.81 5.87 -12.73
CA SER A 177 -9.39 7.21 -12.53
C SER A 177 -8.58 8.04 -11.54
N ILE A 178 -8.03 7.42 -10.49
CA ILE A 178 -7.16 8.07 -9.50
C ILE A 178 -5.87 8.55 -10.17
N ALA A 179 -5.25 7.70 -11.00
CA ALA A 179 -4.04 8.05 -11.74
C ALA A 179 -4.29 9.18 -12.76
N ASN A 180 -5.41 9.12 -13.50
CA ASN A 180 -5.76 10.12 -14.50
C ASN A 180 -6.03 11.51 -13.89
N GLN A 181 -6.44 11.57 -12.62
CA GLN A 181 -6.66 12.82 -11.91
C GLN A 181 -5.42 13.33 -11.17
N GLY A 182 -4.27 12.67 -11.32
CA GLY A 182 -3.02 13.08 -10.68
C GLY A 182 -3.00 12.87 -9.17
N LEU A 183 -3.88 12.02 -8.64
CA LEU A 183 -3.96 11.72 -7.21
C LEU A 183 -3.00 10.61 -6.78
N LEU A 184 -2.40 9.91 -7.73
CA LEU A 184 -1.36 8.93 -7.41
C LEU A 184 -0.06 9.67 -7.07
N CYS A 185 0.53 9.39 -5.93
CA CYS A 185 1.89 9.79 -5.62
C CYS A 185 2.80 8.58 -5.52
N ASP A 186 4.01 8.74 -6.02
CA ASP A 186 5.11 7.81 -5.86
C ASP A 186 6.01 8.21 -4.68
N ARG A 187 7.15 7.54 -4.57
CA ARG A 187 8.11 7.79 -3.52
C ARG A 187 8.91 9.09 -3.70
N ASP A 188 8.93 9.64 -4.89
CA ASP A 188 9.61 10.93 -5.18
C ASP A 188 8.73 12.14 -4.85
N SER A 189 7.49 11.92 -4.41
CA SER A 189 6.55 12.98 -4.05
C SER A 189 6.96 13.68 -2.75
N ASP A 190 6.80 14.99 -2.73
CA ASP A 190 7.04 15.87 -1.57
C ASP A 190 5.75 16.26 -0.83
N ILE A 191 4.65 15.54 -1.06
CA ILE A 191 3.33 15.88 -0.51
C ILE A 191 3.34 16.04 1.01
N TYR A 192 4.17 15.28 1.71
CA TYR A 192 4.31 15.33 3.17
C TYR A 192 4.91 16.66 3.69
N ASN A 193 5.56 17.45 2.81
CA ASN A 193 6.07 18.79 3.15
C ASN A 193 4.97 19.87 3.10
N LYS A 194 3.80 19.56 2.53
CA LYS A 194 2.69 20.51 2.53
C LYS A 194 2.11 20.66 3.92
N THR A 195 1.56 21.83 4.20
CA THR A 195 0.85 22.11 5.45
C THR A 195 -0.41 21.28 5.61
N GLN A 196 -1.07 20.98 4.49
CA GLN A 196 -2.22 20.08 4.43
C GLN A 196 -1.94 18.92 3.49
N CYS A 197 -2.07 17.69 3.98
CA CYS A 197 -2.05 16.51 3.13
C CYS A 197 -2.85 15.35 3.75
N CYS A 198 -3.42 14.53 2.87
CA CYS A 198 -4.01 13.24 3.22
C CYS A 198 -3.39 12.18 2.33
N VAL A 199 -2.67 11.25 2.93
CA VAL A 199 -2.00 10.14 2.23
C VAL A 199 -2.74 8.85 2.54
N VAL A 200 -3.19 8.15 1.50
CA VAL A 200 -3.90 6.87 1.63
C VAL A 200 -2.98 5.74 1.22
N SER A 201 -2.72 4.79 2.12
CA SER A 201 -1.84 3.65 1.90
C SER A 201 -2.38 2.37 2.52
N THR A 202 -1.79 1.22 2.17
CA THR A 202 -2.07 -0.02 2.89
C THR A 202 -1.29 -0.07 4.19
N ILE A 203 -1.92 -0.58 5.25
CA ILE A 203 -1.29 -0.68 6.59
C ILE A 203 -0.04 -1.57 6.57
N ALA A 204 0.01 -2.56 5.70
CA ALA A 204 1.16 -3.45 5.55
C ALA A 204 2.44 -2.70 5.12
N ARG A 205 2.32 -1.53 4.49
CA ARG A 205 3.45 -0.68 4.06
C ARG A 205 3.99 0.22 5.16
N LEU A 206 3.17 0.55 6.14
CA LEU A 206 3.52 1.49 7.22
C LEU A 206 4.88 1.23 7.88
N PRO A 207 5.28 -0.03 8.17
CA PRO A 207 6.52 -0.30 8.88
C PRO A 207 7.81 -0.06 8.08
N TYR A 208 7.74 0.10 6.75
CA TYR A 208 8.95 0.08 5.92
C TYR A 208 8.91 0.92 4.65
N ASP A 209 7.78 1.52 4.31
CA ASP A 209 7.65 2.28 3.07
C ASP A 209 7.55 3.78 3.34
N GLY A 210 7.96 4.59 2.37
CA GLY A 210 8.01 6.03 2.53
C GLY A 210 8.43 6.73 1.25
N PHE A 211 8.88 7.97 1.42
CA PHE A 211 9.37 8.84 0.36
C PHE A 211 10.89 8.77 0.26
N ASP A 212 11.44 8.91 -0.95
CA ASP A 212 12.86 8.70 -1.22
C ASP A 212 13.69 9.99 -1.22
N ASN A 213 13.07 11.18 -1.36
CA ASN A 213 13.82 12.42 -1.55
C ASN A 213 13.31 13.64 -0.71
N PRO A 214 13.84 13.88 0.49
CA PRO A 214 14.74 13.02 1.27
C PRO A 214 14.05 11.74 1.72
N ARG A 215 14.85 10.74 2.05
CA ARG A 215 14.27 9.48 2.52
C ARG A 215 13.61 9.69 3.89
N ILE A 216 12.30 9.55 3.91
CA ILE A 216 11.49 9.60 5.12
C ILE A 216 10.41 8.52 5.05
N GLU A 217 10.32 7.70 6.07
CA GLU A 217 9.31 6.64 6.12
C GLU A 217 7.96 7.19 6.57
N LEU A 218 6.86 6.59 6.10
CA LEU A 218 5.49 7.01 6.49
C LEU A 218 5.31 7.06 8.00
N ARG A 219 5.97 6.15 8.71
CA ARG A 219 5.95 6.06 10.18
C ARG A 219 6.72 7.18 10.89
N ASP A 220 7.60 7.91 10.19
CA ASP A 220 8.46 8.95 10.79
C ASP A 220 7.96 10.37 10.48
N ILE A 221 6.87 10.48 9.73
CA ILE A 221 6.17 11.73 9.49
C ILE A 221 5.23 12.01 10.67
N GLU A 222 5.23 13.24 11.16
CA GLU A 222 4.26 13.69 12.16
C GLU A 222 2.89 13.86 11.51
N TRP A 223 2.00 12.91 11.79
CA TRP A 223 0.62 12.94 11.35
C TRP A 223 -0.28 13.47 12.46
N ASP A 224 -1.15 14.42 12.16
CA ASP A 224 -2.15 14.91 13.12
C ASP A 224 -3.26 13.88 13.35
N TYR A 225 -3.56 13.09 12.32
CA TYR A 225 -4.55 12.00 12.38
C TYR A 225 -4.06 10.76 11.65
N VAL A 226 -4.24 9.61 12.28
CA VAL A 226 -4.06 8.30 11.66
C VAL A 226 -5.40 7.58 11.66
N ILE A 227 -5.95 7.32 10.49
CA ILE A 227 -7.25 6.71 10.30
C ILE A 227 -7.06 5.29 9.76
N ILE A 228 -7.64 4.30 10.42
CA ILE A 228 -7.59 2.90 9.97
C ILE A 228 -8.99 2.49 9.53
N ASP A 229 -9.18 2.29 8.21
CA ASP A 229 -10.44 1.79 7.65
C ASP A 229 -10.43 0.25 7.61
N GLU A 230 -11.60 -0.35 7.72
CA GLU A 230 -11.81 -1.81 7.71
C GLU A 230 -10.91 -2.56 8.71
N ALA A 231 -10.71 -2.01 9.91
CA ALA A 231 -9.81 -2.55 10.94
C ALA A 231 -10.09 -4.03 11.28
N SER A 232 -11.32 -4.50 11.15
CA SER A 232 -11.70 -5.90 11.37
C SER A 232 -11.07 -6.90 10.39
N MET A 233 -10.56 -6.44 9.25
CA MET A 233 -9.86 -7.25 8.25
C MET A 233 -8.34 -7.23 8.41
N ILE A 234 -7.82 -6.43 9.34
CA ILE A 234 -6.40 -6.20 9.53
C ILE A 234 -5.86 -7.12 10.63
N PRO A 235 -4.71 -7.80 10.41
CA PRO A 235 -4.04 -8.54 11.46
C PRO A 235 -3.75 -7.65 12.68
N ILE A 236 -4.11 -8.12 13.86
CA ILE A 236 -4.01 -7.34 15.12
C ILE A 236 -2.61 -6.73 15.35
N ALA A 237 -1.55 -7.45 14.98
CA ALA A 237 -0.19 -6.95 15.12
C ALA A 237 0.07 -5.66 14.32
N GLN A 238 -0.53 -5.49 13.15
CA GLN A 238 -0.39 -4.28 12.35
C GLN A 238 -1.15 -3.10 12.98
N ILE A 239 -2.34 -3.36 13.53
CA ILE A 239 -3.12 -2.34 14.24
C ILE A 239 -2.37 -1.89 15.50
N VAL A 240 -1.90 -2.84 16.30
CA VAL A 240 -1.13 -2.55 17.51
C VAL A 240 0.12 -1.75 17.17
N TYR A 241 0.85 -2.12 16.11
CA TYR A 241 2.00 -1.34 15.67
C TYR A 241 1.63 0.11 15.34
N ALA A 242 0.56 0.33 14.56
CA ALA A 242 0.11 1.67 14.21
C ALA A 242 -0.26 2.50 15.45
N ILE A 243 -1.02 1.91 16.39
CA ILE A 243 -1.43 2.58 17.65
C ILE A 243 -0.24 3.00 18.50
N TYR A 244 0.79 2.16 18.62
CA TYR A 244 1.96 2.46 19.44
C TYR A 244 2.99 3.34 18.73
N LYS A 245 2.89 3.48 17.42
CA LYS A 245 3.82 4.34 16.67
C LYS A 245 3.34 5.79 16.64
N PHE A 246 2.05 6.02 16.71
CA PHE A 246 1.40 7.34 16.67
C PHE A 246 0.57 7.62 17.91
#